data_d2242f90d297f96681dcf44c9fa6f149
#
_entry.id   d2242f90d297f96681dcf44c9fa6f149
#
_cell.length_a   1.000
_cell.length_b   1.000
_cell.length_c   1.000
_cell.angle_alpha   90.00
_cell.angle_beta   90.00
_cell.angle_gamma   90.00
#
_symmetry.space_group_name_H-M   'P 1'
#
loop_
_entity.id
_entity.type
_entity.pdbx_description
1 polymer ?
#
loop_
_entity_poly.entity_id
_entity_poly.type
_entity_poly.pdbx_seq_one_letter_code
_entity_poly.pdbx_strand_id
1 'polypeptide(L)'
;MKQLKAFKYRIYPTEEQQVLLAKTFGCKRLIFNHYLNEQQERYKNKEKHLSNYDINKDITNLKNKMEWLREVDSIALQMAAEDLSVAYENFFKSVSGKRKGPKVSAPKFKNKHSRQSYRTRGVRVNEDGTLQIPKLKAVEAVVHRTIPENSTIKSTTISRN
;
A
#
# COMPACT_ATOMS: atom_id res chain seq x y z
N MET A 1 18.30 -7.56 21.35
CA MET A 1 17.92 -8.25 20.09
C MET A 1 16.65 -7.61 19.54
N LYS A 2 16.66 -7.22 18.27
CA LYS A 2 15.49 -6.64 17.62
C LYS A 2 14.54 -7.76 17.17
N GLN A 3 13.28 -7.67 17.56
CA GLN A 3 12.24 -8.61 17.15
C GLN A 3 11.16 -7.87 16.38
N LEU A 4 10.67 -8.48 15.30
CA LEU A 4 9.51 -7.99 14.55
C LEU A 4 8.28 -8.76 15.05
N LYS A 5 7.26 -8.01 15.46
CA LYS A 5 5.97 -8.58 15.87
C LYS A 5 4.84 -7.90 15.11
N ALA A 6 3.83 -8.68 14.78
CA ALA A 6 2.60 -8.18 14.16
C ALA A 6 1.49 -8.12 15.21
N PHE A 7 0.75 -7.02 15.20
CA PHE A 7 -0.42 -6.82 16.04
C PHE A 7 -1.61 -6.57 15.12
N LYS A 8 -2.73 -7.22 15.38
CA LYS A 8 -3.94 -7.07 14.58
C LYS A 8 -5.06 -6.52 15.46
N TYR A 9 -5.60 -5.38 15.09
CA TYR A 9 -6.69 -4.73 15.79
C TYR A 9 -7.89 -4.55 14.86
N ARG A 10 -9.08 -4.66 15.43
CA ARG A 10 -10.30 -4.29 14.72
C ARG A 10 -10.55 -2.81 14.90
N ILE A 11 -10.88 -2.13 13.80
CA ILE A 11 -11.23 -0.70 13.80
C ILE A 11 -12.70 -0.52 13.43
N TYR A 12 -13.27 0.55 13.93
CA TYR A 12 -14.68 0.92 13.71
C TYR A 12 -14.74 2.34 13.14
N PRO A 13 -14.49 2.50 11.82
CA PRO A 13 -14.50 3.83 11.22
C PRO A 13 -15.91 4.40 11.15
N THR A 14 -16.00 5.73 11.27
CA THR A 14 -17.24 6.48 11.02
C THR A 14 -17.61 6.41 9.54
N GLU A 15 -18.81 6.85 9.17
CA GLU A 15 -19.24 6.89 7.76
C GLU A 15 -18.27 7.70 6.89
N GLU A 16 -17.84 8.87 7.36
CA GLU A 16 -16.86 9.71 6.65
C GLU A 16 -15.52 9.00 6.48
N GLN A 17 -15.06 8.32 7.52
CA GLN A 17 -13.83 7.55 7.49
C GLN A 17 -13.96 6.35 6.54
N GLN A 18 -15.11 5.71 6.49
CA GLN A 18 -15.39 4.61 5.55
C GLN A 18 -15.32 5.08 4.10
N VAL A 19 -15.87 6.26 3.80
CA VAL A 19 -15.79 6.87 2.46
C VAL A 19 -14.34 7.11 2.08
N LEU A 20 -13.55 7.68 2.99
CA LEU A 20 -12.13 7.96 2.73
C LEU A 20 -11.30 6.67 2.59
N LEU A 21 -11.62 5.63 3.36
CA LEU A 21 -11.01 4.31 3.21
C LEU A 21 -11.31 3.72 1.84
N ALA A 22 -12.56 3.78 1.38
CA ALA A 22 -12.96 3.30 0.07
C ALA A 22 -12.21 4.04 -1.05
N LYS A 23 -12.08 5.37 -0.93
CA LYS A 23 -11.29 6.19 -1.85
C LYS A 23 -9.81 5.76 -1.85
N THR A 24 -9.25 5.51 -0.68
CA THR A 24 -7.85 5.09 -0.54
C THR A 24 -7.61 3.74 -1.21
N PHE A 25 -8.49 2.77 -1.01
CA PHE A 25 -8.41 1.47 -1.68
C PHE A 25 -8.48 1.63 -3.20
N GLY A 26 -9.39 2.46 -3.69
CA GLY A 26 -9.54 2.73 -5.12
C GLY A 26 -8.33 3.44 -5.72
N CYS A 27 -7.79 4.43 -5.03
CA CYS A 27 -6.58 5.15 -5.47
C CYS A 27 -5.36 4.24 -5.49
N LYS A 28 -5.17 3.41 -4.46
CA LYS A 28 -4.09 2.43 -4.43
C LYS A 28 -4.17 1.50 -5.62
N ARG A 29 -5.36 0.98 -5.91
CA ARG A 29 -5.58 0.08 -7.05
C ARG A 29 -5.28 0.79 -8.37
N LEU A 30 -5.69 2.04 -8.50
CA LEU A 30 -5.40 2.85 -9.68
C LEU A 30 -3.89 3.01 -9.90
N ILE A 31 -3.14 3.35 -8.86
CA ILE A 31 -1.68 3.50 -8.94
C ILE A 31 -1.04 2.19 -9.40
N PHE A 32 -1.38 1.09 -8.76
CA PHE A 32 -0.84 -0.22 -9.13
C PHE A 32 -1.12 -0.55 -10.60
N ASN A 33 -2.38 -0.41 -11.01
CA ASN A 33 -2.79 -0.75 -12.37
C ASN A 33 -2.24 0.22 -13.42
N HIS A 34 -2.18 1.51 -13.12
CA HIS A 34 -1.63 2.52 -14.02
C HIS A 34 -0.16 2.21 -14.36
N TYR A 35 0.66 1.96 -13.34
CA TYR A 35 2.07 1.68 -13.55
C TYR A 35 2.33 0.26 -14.04
N LEU A 36 1.47 -0.69 -13.72
CA LEU A 36 1.53 -2.00 -14.35
C LEU A 36 1.31 -1.88 -15.86
N ASN A 37 0.32 -1.11 -16.29
CA ASN A 37 0.08 -0.84 -17.71
C ASN A 37 1.29 -0.15 -18.36
N GLU A 38 1.85 0.85 -17.70
CA GLU A 38 3.05 1.56 -18.16
C GLU A 38 4.23 0.59 -18.36
N GLN A 39 4.47 -0.30 -17.41
CA GLN A 39 5.54 -1.29 -17.52
C GLN A 39 5.30 -2.27 -18.67
N GLN A 40 4.07 -2.70 -18.87
CA GLN A 40 3.71 -3.59 -19.98
C GLN A 40 3.92 -2.91 -21.34
N GLU A 41 3.52 -1.65 -21.48
CA GLU A 41 3.73 -0.89 -22.71
C GLU A 41 5.22 -0.66 -22.99
N ARG A 42 6.01 -0.35 -21.97
CA ARG A 42 7.47 -0.22 -22.09
C ARG A 42 8.12 -1.51 -22.55
N TYR A 43 7.68 -2.63 -22.01
CA TYR A 43 8.19 -3.94 -22.44
C TYR A 43 7.90 -4.20 -23.92
N LYS A 44 6.67 -3.92 -24.38
CA LYS A 44 6.30 -4.07 -25.80
C LYS A 44 7.14 -3.19 -26.71
N ASN A 45 7.43 -1.96 -26.27
CA ASN A 45 8.18 -0.96 -27.04
C ASN A 45 9.71 -1.12 -26.84
N LYS A 46 10.16 -2.13 -26.13
CA LYS A 46 11.57 -2.39 -25.81
C LYS A 46 12.23 -1.21 -25.07
N GLU A 47 11.46 -0.50 -24.27
CA GLU A 47 11.93 0.58 -23.42
C GLU A 47 12.40 0.05 -22.06
N LYS A 48 13.20 0.86 -21.37
CA LYS A 48 13.70 0.51 -20.04
C LYS A 48 12.55 0.39 -19.03
N HIS A 49 12.61 -0.63 -18.19
CA HIS A 49 11.70 -0.82 -17.06
C HIS A 49 11.85 0.33 -16.05
N LEU A 50 10.72 0.86 -15.56
CA LEU A 50 10.72 1.92 -14.56
C LEU A 50 11.15 1.37 -13.20
N SER A 51 12.08 2.07 -12.54
CA SER A 51 12.42 1.78 -11.15
C SER A 51 11.33 2.30 -10.20
N ASN A 52 11.36 1.82 -8.95
CA ASN A 52 10.46 2.34 -7.92
C ASN A 52 10.65 3.86 -7.72
N TYR A 53 11.88 4.34 -7.81
CA TYR A 53 12.19 5.77 -7.73
C TYR A 53 11.51 6.54 -8.86
N ASP A 54 11.60 6.05 -10.10
CA ASP A 54 10.96 6.69 -11.26
C ASP A 54 9.45 6.76 -11.11
N ILE A 55 8.84 5.68 -10.64
CA ILE A 55 7.39 5.62 -10.40
C ILE A 55 6.98 6.63 -9.33
N ASN A 56 7.68 6.68 -8.20
CA ASN A 56 7.37 7.61 -7.11
C ASN A 56 7.50 9.07 -7.56
N LYS A 57 8.48 9.36 -8.39
CA LYS A 57 8.64 10.69 -8.98
C LYS A 57 7.49 11.03 -9.92
N ASP A 58 7.05 10.08 -10.72
CA ASP A 58 5.95 10.28 -11.68
C ASP A 58 4.57 10.39 -11.01
N ILE A 59 4.39 9.81 -9.82
CA ILE A 59 3.14 9.95 -9.04
C ILE A 59 2.81 11.42 -8.81
N THR A 60 3.81 12.28 -8.60
CA THR A 60 3.60 13.71 -8.46
C THR A 60 2.97 14.31 -9.72
N ASN A 61 3.44 13.91 -10.89
CA ASN A 61 2.85 14.34 -12.16
C ASN A 61 1.42 13.80 -12.32
N LEU A 62 1.19 12.56 -11.94
CA LEU A 62 -0.14 11.96 -12.00
C LEU A 62 -1.14 12.69 -11.08
N LYS A 63 -0.70 13.13 -9.90
CA LYS A 63 -1.52 13.94 -8.98
C LYS A 63 -1.91 15.29 -9.60
N ASN A 64 -1.06 15.86 -10.43
CA ASN A 64 -1.38 17.11 -11.14
C ASN A 64 -2.45 16.91 -12.22
N LYS A 65 -2.53 15.73 -12.80
CA LYS A 65 -3.55 15.36 -13.78
C LYS A 65 -4.85 14.88 -13.12
N MET A 66 -4.73 14.21 -11.98
CA MET A 66 -5.82 13.63 -11.20
C MET A 66 -5.75 14.16 -9.77
N GLU A 67 -6.25 15.37 -9.54
CA GLU A 67 -6.13 16.06 -8.25
C GLU A 67 -6.77 15.30 -7.09
N TRP A 68 -7.79 14.50 -7.38
CA TRP A 68 -8.45 13.68 -6.36
C TRP A 68 -7.52 12.63 -5.72
N LEU A 69 -6.38 12.31 -6.32
CA LEU A 69 -5.36 11.47 -5.69
C LEU A 69 -4.73 12.14 -4.45
N ARG A 70 -4.86 13.46 -4.32
CA ARG A 70 -4.35 14.20 -3.16
C ARG A 70 -5.24 14.08 -1.93
N GLU A 71 -6.47 13.61 -2.09
CA GLU A 71 -7.41 13.42 -0.97
C GLU A 71 -7.01 12.27 -0.06
N VAL A 72 -6.23 11.32 -0.55
CA VAL A 72 -5.83 10.12 0.17
C VAL A 72 -4.39 10.20 0.66
N ASP A 73 -4.02 9.28 1.55
CA ASP A 73 -2.68 9.18 2.11
C ASP A 73 -1.63 8.96 1.01
N SER A 74 -0.69 9.90 0.89
CA SER A 74 0.37 9.83 -0.12
C SER A 74 1.28 8.61 0.07
N ILE A 75 1.50 8.18 1.30
CA ILE A 75 2.32 7.00 1.60
C ILE A 75 1.63 5.73 1.11
N ALA A 76 0.30 5.65 1.19
CA ALA A 76 -0.46 4.54 0.64
C ALA A 76 -0.21 4.39 -0.87
N LEU A 77 -0.11 5.49 -1.60
CA LEU A 77 0.19 5.49 -3.03
C LEU A 77 1.62 5.05 -3.32
N GLN A 78 2.58 5.53 -2.52
CA GLN A 78 3.99 5.13 -2.64
C GLN A 78 4.17 3.64 -2.34
N MET A 79 3.45 3.11 -1.35
CA MET A 79 3.49 1.69 -1.00
C MET A 79 2.87 0.83 -2.12
N ALA A 80 1.86 1.33 -2.82
CA ALA A 80 1.30 0.64 -3.98
C ALA A 80 2.33 0.49 -5.11
N ALA A 81 3.12 1.54 -5.36
CA ALA A 81 4.22 1.50 -6.32
C ALA A 81 5.31 0.51 -5.89
N GLU A 82 5.65 0.49 -4.62
CA GLU A 82 6.60 -0.48 -4.06
C GLU A 82 6.11 -1.91 -4.20
N ASP A 83 4.83 -2.16 -3.93
CA ASP A 83 4.21 -3.49 -4.11
C ASP A 83 4.36 -3.98 -5.55
N LEU A 84 4.14 -3.10 -6.52
CA LEU A 84 4.33 -3.44 -7.94
C LEU A 84 5.79 -3.78 -8.25
N SER A 85 6.73 -2.97 -7.74
CA SER A 85 8.16 -3.18 -7.94
C SER A 85 8.61 -4.51 -7.34
N VAL A 86 8.16 -4.83 -6.14
CA VAL A 86 8.46 -6.10 -5.46
C VAL A 86 7.85 -7.28 -6.24
N ALA A 87 6.62 -7.12 -6.74
CA ALA A 87 5.97 -8.16 -7.55
C ALA A 87 6.77 -8.48 -8.82
N TYR A 88 7.28 -7.46 -9.51
CA TYR A 88 8.15 -7.66 -10.66
C TYR A 88 9.49 -8.28 -10.29
N GLU A 89 10.10 -7.83 -9.20
CA GLU A 89 11.36 -8.40 -8.73
C GLU A 89 11.22 -9.90 -8.44
N ASN A 90 10.16 -10.29 -7.76
CA ASN A 90 9.86 -11.69 -7.48
C ASN A 90 9.62 -12.49 -8.76
N PHE A 91 8.91 -11.91 -9.72
CA PHE A 91 8.68 -12.53 -11.01
C PHE A 91 10.00 -12.76 -11.77
N PHE A 92 10.85 -11.75 -11.86
CA PHE A 92 12.14 -11.87 -12.55
C PHE A 92 13.06 -12.89 -11.87
N LYS A 93 13.09 -12.91 -10.54
CA LYS A 93 13.83 -13.93 -9.78
C LYS A 93 13.28 -15.33 -10.02
N SER A 94 11.96 -15.46 -10.16
CA SER A 94 11.33 -16.76 -10.46
C SER A 94 11.70 -17.25 -11.85
N VAL A 95 11.64 -16.37 -12.86
CA VAL A 95 11.99 -16.70 -14.25
C VAL A 95 13.46 -17.08 -14.38
N SER A 96 14.35 -16.39 -13.66
CA SER A 96 15.80 -16.65 -13.70
C SER A 96 16.24 -17.81 -12.80
N GLY A 97 15.33 -18.44 -12.07
CA GLY A 97 15.63 -19.52 -11.14
C GLY A 97 16.31 -19.11 -9.84
N LYS A 98 16.44 -17.82 -9.58
CA LYS A 98 17.09 -17.28 -8.38
C LYS A 98 16.17 -17.22 -7.14
N ARG A 99 14.87 -17.35 -7.35
CA ARG A 99 13.90 -17.29 -6.25
C ARG A 99 13.76 -18.65 -5.59
N LYS A 100 13.87 -18.67 -4.26
CA LYS A 100 13.55 -19.84 -3.44
C LYS A 100 12.04 -19.91 -3.24
N GLY A 101 11.44 -21.08 -3.41
CA GLY A 101 10.02 -21.30 -3.23
C GLY A 101 9.24 -21.47 -4.53
N PRO A 102 7.90 -21.42 -4.48
CA PRO A 102 7.05 -21.65 -5.65
C PRO A 102 7.27 -20.62 -6.76
N LYS A 103 6.96 -21.01 -7.99
CA LYS A 103 7.01 -20.09 -9.14
C LYS A 103 6.01 -18.94 -8.93
N VAL A 104 6.44 -17.74 -9.32
CA VAL A 104 5.63 -16.52 -9.27
C VAL A 104 5.36 -16.06 -10.69
N SER A 105 4.10 -15.79 -10.99
CA SER A 105 3.68 -15.22 -12.27
C SER A 105 3.92 -13.72 -12.33
N ALA A 106 3.86 -13.14 -13.53
CA ALA A 106 3.90 -11.71 -13.72
C ALA A 106 2.74 -11.02 -12.96
N PRO A 107 2.94 -9.78 -12.50
CA PRO A 107 1.86 -9.04 -11.84
C PRO A 107 0.62 -8.93 -12.71
N LYS A 108 -0.55 -9.00 -12.09
CA LYS A 108 -1.85 -8.90 -12.75
C LYS A 108 -2.59 -7.65 -12.28
N PHE A 109 -3.46 -7.12 -13.14
CA PHE A 109 -4.32 -6.01 -12.77
C PHE A 109 -5.21 -6.37 -11.59
N LYS A 110 -5.36 -5.43 -10.67
CA LYS A 110 -6.23 -5.57 -9.50
C LYS A 110 -7.62 -5.06 -9.84
N ASN A 111 -8.65 -5.70 -9.28
CA ASN A 111 -10.03 -5.29 -9.48
C ASN A 111 -10.71 -4.98 -8.13
N LYS A 112 -11.89 -4.38 -8.19
CA LYS A 112 -12.64 -3.96 -6.99
C LYS A 112 -13.18 -5.12 -6.15
N HIS A 113 -13.22 -6.32 -6.70
CA HIS A 113 -13.72 -7.52 -6.02
C HIS A 113 -12.62 -8.30 -5.30
N SER A 114 -11.35 -7.99 -5.57
CA SER A 114 -10.25 -8.56 -4.83
C SER A 114 -10.14 -7.93 -3.43
N ARG A 115 -9.32 -8.53 -2.57
CA ARG A 115 -9.11 -8.02 -1.21
C ARG A 115 -8.71 -6.55 -1.23
N GLN A 116 -9.44 -5.73 -0.48
CA GLN A 116 -9.16 -4.31 -0.34
C GLN A 116 -8.22 -4.10 0.84
N SER A 117 -7.03 -3.63 0.58
CA SER A 117 -6.04 -3.31 1.61
C SER A 117 -5.05 -2.28 1.12
N TYR A 118 -4.48 -1.50 2.04
CA TYR A 118 -3.35 -0.63 1.74
C TYR A 118 -2.39 -0.57 2.93
N ARG A 119 -1.14 -0.28 2.65
CA ARG A 119 -0.10 -0.09 3.66
C ARG A 119 0.22 1.39 3.80
N THR A 120 0.45 1.80 5.03
CA THR A 120 0.89 3.16 5.34
C THR A 120 1.88 3.17 6.49
N ARG A 121 2.38 4.35 6.80
CA ARG A 121 3.27 4.60 7.93
C ARG A 121 2.70 5.75 8.76
N GLY A 122 3.25 5.94 9.95
CA GLY A 122 2.85 7.04 10.81
C GLY A 122 1.57 6.80 11.60
N VAL A 123 1.11 5.56 11.67
CA VAL A 123 0.02 5.17 12.56
C VAL A 123 0.52 5.10 14.00
N ARG A 124 -0.25 5.62 14.93
CA ARG A 124 0.06 5.57 16.37
C ARG A 124 -1.19 5.27 17.18
N VAL A 125 -0.99 4.74 18.37
CA VAL A 125 -2.07 4.52 19.33
C VAL A 125 -2.18 5.77 20.20
N ASN A 126 -3.36 6.37 20.23
CA ASN A 126 -3.65 7.52 21.08
C ASN A 126 -3.91 7.08 22.54
N GLU A 127 -3.79 8.00 23.49
CA GLU A 127 -4.02 7.73 24.91
C GLU A 127 -5.43 7.21 25.20
N ASP A 128 -6.42 7.65 24.43
CA ASP A 128 -7.82 7.24 24.57
C ASP A 128 -8.14 5.87 23.95
N GLY A 129 -7.12 5.19 23.37
CA GLY A 129 -7.27 3.88 22.72
C GLY A 129 -7.69 3.94 21.26
N THR A 130 -7.89 5.12 20.68
CA THR A 130 -8.11 5.24 19.23
C THR A 130 -6.78 5.12 18.49
N LEU A 131 -6.86 4.81 17.20
CA LEU A 131 -5.70 4.78 16.32
C LEU A 131 -5.65 6.05 15.48
N GLN A 132 -4.54 6.77 15.56
CA GLN A 132 -4.29 7.92 14.70
C GLN A 132 -3.75 7.42 13.37
N ILE A 133 -4.57 7.52 12.33
CA ILE A 133 -4.22 7.03 10.99
C ILE A 133 -4.14 8.24 10.04
N PRO A 134 -3.07 8.35 9.23
CA PRO A 134 -2.94 9.48 8.30
C PRO A 134 -4.18 9.69 7.45
N LYS A 135 -4.62 10.93 7.32
CA LYS A 135 -5.85 11.40 6.65
C LYS A 135 -7.15 11.01 7.35
N LEU A 136 -7.23 9.87 8.00
CA LEU A 136 -8.42 9.41 8.74
C LEU A 136 -8.54 10.06 10.12
N LYS A 137 -7.43 10.53 10.67
CA LYS A 137 -7.32 11.04 12.05
C LYS A 137 -7.56 9.93 13.07
N ALA A 138 -8.27 10.22 14.16
CA ALA A 138 -8.52 9.24 15.21
C ALA A 138 -9.64 8.27 14.78
N VAL A 139 -9.34 7.00 14.73
CA VAL A 139 -10.29 5.93 14.37
C VAL A 139 -10.53 5.06 15.59
N GLU A 140 -11.78 4.79 15.91
CA GLU A 140 -12.16 3.91 17.00
C GLU A 140 -11.61 2.49 16.74
N ALA A 141 -11.03 1.88 17.78
CA ALA A 141 -10.39 0.59 17.67
C ALA A 141 -10.50 -0.19 18.98
N VAL A 142 -10.42 -1.52 18.88
CA VAL A 142 -10.25 -2.38 20.05
C VAL A 142 -8.77 -2.74 20.16
N VAL A 143 -8.07 -2.06 21.08
CA VAL A 143 -6.66 -2.30 21.36
C VAL A 143 -6.57 -3.30 22.52
N HIS A 144 -6.66 -4.58 22.20
CA HIS A 144 -6.68 -5.67 23.18
C HIS A 144 -5.26 -6.12 23.61
N ARG A 145 -4.23 -5.65 22.91
CA ARG A 145 -2.82 -5.92 23.24
C ARG A 145 -2.05 -4.61 23.19
N THR A 146 -1.38 -4.30 24.30
CA THR A 146 -0.56 -3.08 24.37
C THR A 146 0.73 -3.27 23.57
N ILE A 147 1.04 -2.27 22.76
CA ILE A 147 2.33 -2.21 22.06
C ILE A 147 3.40 -1.82 23.09
N PRO A 148 4.52 -2.57 23.22
CA PRO A 148 5.57 -2.24 24.16
C PRO A 148 6.14 -0.83 23.94
N GLU A 149 6.39 -0.10 25.03
CA GLU A 149 6.85 1.30 24.99
C GLU A 149 8.13 1.51 24.18
N ASN A 150 9.04 0.54 24.22
CA ASN A 150 10.33 0.61 23.52
C ASN A 150 10.25 0.16 22.05
N SER A 151 9.04 0.01 21.51
CA SER A 151 8.84 -0.44 20.13
C SER A 151 8.51 0.70 19.19
N THR A 152 8.84 0.49 17.92
CA THR A 152 8.51 1.43 16.83
C THR A 152 7.56 0.73 15.87
N ILE A 153 6.46 1.39 15.54
CA ILE A 153 5.53 0.92 14.51
C ILE A 153 6.17 1.23 13.15
N LYS A 154 6.60 0.20 12.44
CA LYS A 154 7.26 0.35 11.13
C LYS A 154 6.27 0.62 10.01
N SER A 155 5.23 -0.16 9.96
CA SER A 155 4.21 -0.05 8.93
C SER A 155 2.89 -0.61 9.44
N THR A 156 1.81 -0.19 8.82
CA THR A 156 0.46 -0.63 9.16
C THR A 156 -0.28 -0.98 7.88
N THR A 157 -0.94 -2.13 7.88
CA THR A 157 -1.82 -2.53 6.78
C THR A 157 -3.25 -2.39 7.25
N ILE A 158 -4.05 -1.67 6.49
CA ILE A 158 -5.48 -1.52 6.73
C ILE A 158 -6.20 -2.31 5.67
N SER A 159 -7.08 -3.21 6.09
CA SER A 159 -7.80 -4.08 5.17
C SER A 159 -9.27 -4.17 5.53
N ARG A 160 -10.07 -4.39 4.50
CA ARG A 160 -11.50 -4.68 4.62
C ARG A 160 -11.71 -6.18 4.51
N ASN A 161 -12.45 -6.74 5.46
CA ASN A 161 -12.86 -8.14 5.40
C ASN A 161 -14.11 -8.28 4.54
#